data_a781fe298913cb14587173d0808067c5
#
_entry.id   a781fe298913cb14587173d0808067c5
#
_cell.length_a   1.000
_cell.length_b   1.000
_cell.length_c   1.000
_cell.angle_alpha   90.00
_cell.angle_beta   90.00
_cell.angle_gamma   90.00
#
_symmetry.space_group_name_H-M   'P 1'
#
loop_
_entity.id
_entity.type
_entity.pdbx_description
1 polymer ?
#
loop_
_entity_poly.entity_id
_entity_poly.type
_entity_poly.pdbx_seq_one_letter_code
_entity_poly.pdbx_strand_id
1 'polypeptide(L)'
;MFDELLFFSDNRPVKRFWFIALVGIFCAQSLFTLADDSLKSLLPVFGKPLKAAKLPKAALPKAQVELGRVLYHEKRLSRDNSIACNSCHDTVGYGVDGKKFSLGFEGHLTGRNSPTSFNAFMHLAQFWDGRAPTVEEQAKGPILAGGEMAMPSAEAVVEKLGKIDGYEALFKKAFPKSKPAINYDNVGKAIGAYERLFVTPGRFDKLLAGKNKALKENEIRGLKKFITTGCVACHTGNLLGGNSYQKLGVINPWPNQKDQGRFDLTKKEADKMFFKVPSLRNIAKTGPYFHDGSETKLEAA
;
A
#
# COMPACT_ATOMS: atom_id res chain seq x y z
N MET A 1 -78.28 12.62 14.38
CA MET A 1 -78.90 13.70 15.17
C MET A 1 -77.96 14.89 15.01
N PHE A 2 -78.43 15.76 14.13
CA PHE A 2 -78.24 17.23 13.96
C PHE A 2 -76.77 17.69 13.81
N ASP A 3 -76.35 18.12 12.58
CA ASP A 3 -76.69 19.45 11.91
C ASP A 3 -75.91 20.58 12.58
N GLU A 4 -75.22 21.48 11.98
CA GLU A 4 -75.30 22.22 10.68
C GLU A 4 -74.08 23.16 10.63
N LEU A 5 -73.46 23.25 9.43
CA LEU A 5 -73.24 24.47 8.68
C LEU A 5 -72.61 25.72 9.37
N LEU A 6 -71.55 26.26 8.86
CA LEU A 6 -71.54 27.52 8.14
C LEU A 6 -70.20 27.77 7.39
N PHE A 7 -70.33 28.12 6.12
CA PHE A 7 -69.33 28.66 5.22
C PHE A 7 -68.63 29.93 5.72
N PHE A 8 -67.35 30.05 5.47
CA PHE A 8 -66.77 31.30 4.97
C PHE A 8 -65.58 30.99 4.05
N SER A 9 -65.76 31.36 2.78
CA SER A 9 -64.70 31.49 1.79
C SER A 9 -63.81 32.67 2.11
N ASP A 10 -62.45 32.46 2.16
CA ASP A 10 -61.52 33.55 1.90
C ASP A 10 -60.44 33.11 0.92
N ASN A 11 -60.60 33.57 -0.30
CA ASN A 11 -59.65 33.54 -1.39
C ASN A 11 -58.55 34.54 -1.10
N ARG A 12 -57.38 34.09 -0.70
CA ARG A 12 -56.13 34.86 -0.84
C ARG A 12 -54.95 33.98 -1.24
N PRO A 13 -54.10 34.47 -2.18
CA PRO A 13 -53.25 33.64 -2.99
C PRO A 13 -51.94 33.20 -2.26
N VAL A 14 -51.57 32.00 -2.60
CA VAL A 14 -50.33 31.31 -2.38
C VAL A 14 -49.09 32.20 -2.63
N LYS A 15 -48.58 32.90 -1.60
CA LYS A 15 -47.25 33.55 -1.63
C LYS A 15 -46.29 33.14 -0.52
N ARG A 16 -46.69 32.22 0.38
CA ARG A 16 -45.87 31.84 1.52
C ARG A 16 -44.99 30.58 1.33
N PHE A 17 -45.20 29.78 0.29
CA PHE A 17 -44.47 28.53 0.09
C PHE A 17 -43.11 28.70 -0.61
N TRP A 18 -42.88 29.78 -1.33
CA TRP A 18 -41.62 30.01 -2.04
C TRP A 18 -40.48 30.51 -1.14
N PHE A 19 -40.79 31.21 -0.04
CA PHE A 19 -39.76 31.72 0.87
C PHE A 19 -39.16 30.66 1.74
N ILE A 20 -39.89 29.62 2.14
CA ILE A 20 -39.40 28.54 2.97
C ILE A 20 -38.50 27.60 2.13
N ALA A 21 -38.83 27.37 0.86
CA ALA A 21 -38.00 26.56 -0.05
C ALA A 21 -36.65 27.24 -0.37
N LEU A 22 -36.66 28.58 -0.57
CA LEU A 22 -35.41 29.32 -0.84
C LEU A 22 -34.50 29.41 0.38
N VAL A 23 -35.03 29.58 1.59
CA VAL A 23 -34.22 29.61 2.83
C VAL A 23 -33.66 28.22 3.13
N GLY A 24 -34.41 27.13 2.88
CA GLY A 24 -33.96 25.76 3.05
C GLY A 24 -32.82 25.39 2.08
N ILE A 25 -32.89 25.84 0.83
CA ILE A 25 -31.85 25.62 -0.18
C ILE A 25 -30.59 26.44 0.15
N PHE A 26 -30.73 27.68 0.63
CA PHE A 26 -29.61 28.52 1.02
C PHE A 26 -28.89 28.01 2.31
N CYS A 27 -29.63 27.51 3.31
CA CYS A 27 -29.05 26.88 4.48
C CYS A 27 -28.33 25.55 4.16
N ALA A 28 -28.91 24.74 3.26
CA ALA A 28 -28.27 23.49 2.85
C ALA A 28 -26.98 23.75 2.05
N GLN A 29 -26.97 24.76 1.18
CA GLN A 29 -25.75 25.15 0.44
C GLN A 29 -24.68 25.76 1.33
N SER A 30 -25.03 26.58 2.32
CA SER A 30 -24.06 27.15 3.25
C SER A 30 -23.48 26.11 4.21
N LEU A 31 -24.24 25.12 4.66
CA LEU A 31 -23.75 24.00 5.45
C LEU A 31 -22.82 23.10 4.65
N PHE A 32 -23.09 22.90 3.35
CA PHE A 32 -22.24 22.10 2.48
C PHE A 32 -20.92 22.80 2.16
N THR A 33 -20.90 24.12 1.96
CA THR A 33 -19.67 24.91 1.74
C THR A 33 -18.79 24.97 2.99
N LEU A 34 -19.36 25.18 4.17
CA LEU A 34 -18.63 25.15 5.45
C LEU A 34 -18.04 23.76 5.74
N ALA A 35 -18.73 22.69 5.36
CA ALA A 35 -18.24 21.32 5.50
C ALA A 35 -17.07 21.03 4.53
N ASP A 36 -17.09 21.57 3.33
CA ASP A 36 -16.06 21.40 2.30
C ASP A 36 -14.77 22.18 2.67
N ASP A 37 -14.90 23.42 3.15
CA ASP A 37 -13.75 24.21 3.59
C ASP A 37 -13.05 23.62 4.83
N SER A 38 -13.81 23.04 5.77
CA SER A 38 -13.23 22.32 6.91
C SER A 38 -12.42 21.09 6.49
N LEU A 39 -12.85 20.36 5.45
CA LEU A 39 -12.08 19.22 4.95
C LEU A 39 -10.80 19.67 4.24
N LYS A 40 -10.87 20.72 3.41
CA LYS A 40 -9.70 21.25 2.69
C LYS A 40 -8.55 21.62 3.61
N SER A 41 -8.86 22.19 4.79
CA SER A 41 -7.85 22.53 5.79
C SER A 41 -7.15 21.33 6.41
N LEU A 42 -7.78 20.14 6.38
CA LEU A 42 -7.25 18.89 6.94
C LEU A 42 -6.46 18.06 5.93
N LEU A 43 -6.70 18.22 4.62
CA LEU A 43 -6.06 17.40 3.58
C LEU A 43 -4.53 17.56 3.48
N PRO A 44 -3.89 18.70 3.82
CA PRO A 44 -2.43 18.84 3.72
C PRO A 44 -1.62 17.78 4.48
N VAL A 45 -2.16 17.17 5.53
CA VAL A 45 -1.52 16.08 6.28
C VAL A 45 -1.18 14.87 5.41
N PHE A 46 -1.89 14.70 4.29
CA PHE A 46 -1.67 13.59 3.35
C PHE A 46 -0.69 13.96 2.21
N GLY A 47 -0.21 15.20 2.14
CA GLY A 47 0.74 15.63 1.13
C GLY A 47 0.20 15.62 -0.30
N LYS A 48 1.10 15.39 -1.25
CA LYS A 48 0.75 15.43 -2.69
C LYS A 48 0.10 14.12 -3.17
N PRO A 49 -0.86 14.20 -4.12
CA PRO A 49 -1.48 12.99 -4.71
C PRO A 49 -0.46 12.11 -5.43
N LEU A 50 -0.66 10.81 -5.38
CA LEU A 50 0.09 9.87 -6.20
C LEU A 50 -0.26 10.08 -7.68
N LYS A 51 0.75 9.86 -8.53
CA LYS A 51 0.58 9.84 -9.99
C LYS A 51 0.99 8.47 -10.50
N ALA A 52 0.28 7.95 -11.49
CA ALA A 52 0.65 6.70 -12.12
C ALA A 52 2.10 6.74 -12.61
N ALA A 53 2.83 5.68 -12.34
CA ALA A 53 4.17 5.52 -12.88
C ALA A 53 4.12 5.41 -14.41
N LYS A 54 5.19 5.90 -15.06
CA LYS A 54 5.37 5.77 -16.49
C LYS A 54 6.64 4.99 -16.76
N LEU A 55 6.62 4.15 -17.78
CA LEU A 55 7.84 3.52 -18.26
C LEU A 55 8.89 4.58 -18.61
N PRO A 56 10.13 4.39 -18.21
CA PRO A 56 11.22 5.30 -18.56
C PRO A 56 11.35 5.43 -20.08
N LYS A 57 11.54 6.65 -20.58
CA LYS A 57 11.77 6.89 -22.00
C LYS A 57 13.21 6.56 -22.40
N ALA A 58 14.17 6.79 -21.52
CA ALA A 58 15.58 6.50 -21.78
C ALA A 58 15.81 4.98 -21.88
N ALA A 59 16.64 4.56 -22.83
CA ALA A 59 16.85 3.15 -23.17
C ALA A 59 17.38 2.32 -21.98
N LEU A 60 18.34 2.86 -21.22
CA LEU A 60 18.97 2.13 -20.10
C LEU A 60 18.01 1.86 -18.94
N PRO A 61 17.30 2.86 -18.36
CA PRO A 61 16.29 2.58 -17.36
C PRO A 61 15.16 1.66 -17.85
N LYS A 62 14.78 1.77 -19.13
CA LYS A 62 13.80 0.87 -19.73
C LYS A 62 14.28 -0.57 -19.75
N ALA A 63 15.55 -0.81 -20.14
CA ALA A 63 16.14 -2.15 -20.14
C ALA A 63 16.22 -2.75 -18.70
N GLN A 64 16.51 -1.93 -17.69
CA GLN A 64 16.49 -2.37 -16.28
C GLN A 64 15.09 -2.78 -15.83
N VAL A 65 14.05 -2.01 -16.17
CA VAL A 65 12.66 -2.36 -15.88
C VAL A 65 12.25 -3.65 -16.59
N GLU A 66 12.60 -3.83 -17.86
CA GLU A 66 12.29 -5.04 -18.62
C GLU A 66 12.97 -6.28 -18.01
N LEU A 67 14.25 -6.19 -17.64
CA LEU A 67 14.96 -7.25 -16.93
C LEU A 67 14.30 -7.53 -15.57
N GLY A 68 13.98 -6.49 -14.81
CA GLY A 68 13.30 -6.62 -13.51
C GLY A 68 11.95 -7.32 -13.61
N ARG A 69 11.17 -7.03 -14.65
CA ARG A 69 9.91 -7.71 -14.92
C ARG A 69 10.13 -9.22 -15.15
N VAL A 70 11.14 -9.59 -15.93
CA VAL A 70 11.47 -10.99 -16.16
C VAL A 70 11.90 -11.66 -14.86
N LEU A 71 12.81 -11.03 -14.09
CA LEU A 71 13.30 -11.57 -12.81
C LEU A 71 12.21 -11.70 -11.74
N TYR A 72 11.27 -10.75 -11.67
CA TYR A 72 10.17 -10.77 -10.71
C TYR A 72 9.24 -12.00 -10.88
N HIS A 73 9.14 -12.52 -12.10
CA HIS A 73 8.35 -13.72 -12.43
C HIS A 73 9.21 -14.97 -12.61
N GLU A 74 10.52 -14.87 -12.39
CA GLU A 74 11.47 -15.96 -12.65
C GLU A 74 11.51 -16.97 -11.50
N LYS A 75 10.89 -18.10 -11.67
CA LYS A 75 10.87 -19.16 -10.65
C LYS A 75 12.25 -19.81 -10.44
N ARG A 76 13.14 -19.77 -11.44
CA ARG A 76 14.51 -20.29 -11.32
C ARG A 76 15.38 -19.48 -10.37
N LEU A 77 14.88 -18.35 -9.86
CA LEU A 77 15.50 -17.65 -8.71
C LEU A 77 15.27 -18.36 -7.38
N SER A 78 14.44 -19.41 -7.32
CA SER A 78 14.34 -20.30 -6.15
C SER A 78 15.13 -21.59 -6.36
N ARG A 79 15.46 -22.26 -5.25
CA ARG A 79 16.33 -23.44 -5.22
C ARG A 79 15.77 -24.55 -6.09
N ASP A 80 14.49 -24.83 -6.00
CA ASP A 80 13.75 -25.88 -6.70
C ASP A 80 13.01 -25.43 -7.97
N ASN A 81 13.17 -24.15 -8.37
CA ASN A 81 12.49 -23.54 -9.50
C ASN A 81 10.94 -23.43 -9.34
N SER A 82 10.44 -23.38 -8.11
CA SER A 82 8.99 -23.36 -7.85
C SER A 82 8.44 -21.98 -7.54
N ILE A 83 9.28 -21.07 -6.99
CA ILE A 83 8.87 -19.80 -6.38
C ILE A 83 9.52 -18.60 -7.11
N ALA A 84 8.72 -17.59 -7.37
CA ALA A 84 9.15 -16.26 -7.85
C ALA A 84 8.62 -15.18 -6.89
N CYS A 85 9.05 -13.93 -7.04
CA CYS A 85 8.49 -12.81 -6.27
C CYS A 85 6.97 -12.73 -6.43
N ASN A 86 6.49 -12.92 -7.66
CA ASN A 86 5.06 -12.92 -7.97
C ASN A 86 4.26 -14.03 -7.27
N SER A 87 4.91 -15.07 -6.73
CA SER A 87 4.21 -16.16 -6.00
C SER A 87 3.60 -15.68 -4.69
N CYS A 88 4.26 -14.72 -4.01
CA CYS A 88 3.81 -14.12 -2.75
C CYS A 88 3.31 -12.67 -2.93
N HIS A 89 3.73 -12.01 -4.02
CA HIS A 89 3.40 -10.62 -4.33
C HIS A 89 2.77 -10.53 -5.72
N ASP A 90 1.58 -11.15 -5.87
CA ASP A 90 0.89 -11.24 -7.15
C ASP A 90 0.52 -9.84 -7.69
N THR A 91 1.07 -9.51 -8.86
CA THR A 91 0.84 -8.21 -9.51
C THR A 91 -0.60 -8.01 -10.00
N VAL A 92 -1.39 -9.08 -10.14
CA VAL A 92 -2.84 -9.00 -10.43
C VAL A 92 -3.63 -8.92 -9.12
N GLY A 93 -3.14 -9.56 -8.04
CA GLY A 93 -3.75 -9.62 -6.72
C GLY A 93 -3.35 -8.48 -5.78
N TYR A 94 -3.14 -7.26 -6.27
CA TYR A 94 -2.73 -6.10 -5.46
C TYR A 94 -1.38 -6.25 -4.74
N GLY A 95 -0.48 -7.08 -5.26
CA GLY A 95 0.87 -7.27 -4.73
C GLY A 95 0.92 -8.13 -3.46
N VAL A 96 -0.07 -8.97 -3.21
CA VAL A 96 -0.17 -9.94 -2.11
C VAL A 96 -0.67 -11.29 -2.63
N ASP A 97 -0.52 -12.36 -1.86
CA ASP A 97 -1.09 -13.68 -2.16
C ASP A 97 -2.39 -13.98 -1.40
N GLY A 98 -2.83 -13.06 -0.54
CA GLY A 98 -4.05 -13.19 0.26
C GLY A 98 -3.99 -14.25 1.35
N LYS A 99 -2.82 -14.77 1.68
CA LYS A 99 -2.62 -15.81 2.71
C LYS A 99 -2.11 -15.21 4.01
N LYS A 100 -2.43 -15.87 5.13
CA LYS A 100 -1.88 -15.50 6.44
C LYS A 100 -0.36 -15.53 6.41
N PHE A 101 0.21 -16.63 5.93
CA PHE A 101 1.62 -16.82 5.66
C PHE A 101 1.78 -17.43 4.27
N SER A 102 2.72 -16.93 3.50
CA SER A 102 3.02 -17.44 2.17
C SER A 102 3.72 -18.79 2.25
N LEU A 103 3.59 -19.58 1.18
CA LEU A 103 4.30 -20.86 1.04
C LEU A 103 5.65 -20.60 0.38
N GLY A 104 6.72 -20.96 1.08
CA GLY A 104 8.08 -20.94 0.60
C GLY A 104 8.58 -22.31 0.16
N PHE A 105 9.90 -22.44 0.04
CA PHE A 105 10.61 -23.65 -0.36
C PHE A 105 10.19 -24.85 0.50
N GLU A 106 9.95 -25.99 -0.16
CA GLU A 106 9.48 -27.25 0.49
C GLU A 106 8.19 -27.08 1.33
N GLY A 107 7.36 -26.08 1.00
CA GLY A 107 6.12 -25.84 1.71
C GLY A 107 6.25 -25.17 3.08
N HIS A 108 7.44 -24.66 3.42
CA HIS A 108 7.63 -23.87 4.63
C HIS A 108 6.75 -22.62 4.61
N LEU A 109 6.13 -22.31 5.75
CA LEU A 109 5.38 -21.07 5.89
C LEU A 109 6.33 -19.91 6.25
N THR A 110 6.13 -18.76 5.63
CA THR A 110 6.84 -17.54 6.03
C THR A 110 6.48 -17.15 7.48
N GLY A 111 7.40 -16.49 8.19
CA GLY A 111 7.16 -16.11 9.58
C GLY A 111 6.24 -14.89 9.75
N ARG A 112 5.99 -14.14 8.68
CA ARG A 112 5.16 -12.93 8.65
C ARG A 112 4.27 -12.93 7.43
N ASN A 113 3.13 -12.22 7.53
CA ASN A 113 2.27 -11.92 6.39
C ASN A 113 3.06 -11.14 5.32
N SER A 114 2.89 -11.51 4.06
CA SER A 114 3.51 -10.82 2.92
C SER A 114 2.84 -9.48 2.65
N PRO A 115 3.47 -8.34 2.96
CA PRO A 115 2.90 -7.04 2.70
C PRO A 115 2.87 -6.77 1.19
N THR A 116 1.95 -5.90 0.77
CA THR A 116 1.86 -5.53 -0.64
C THR A 116 3.17 -4.91 -1.16
N SER A 117 3.60 -5.34 -2.36
CA SER A 117 4.68 -4.69 -3.12
C SER A 117 4.24 -3.37 -3.77
N PHE A 118 2.92 -3.10 -3.85
CA PHE A 118 2.41 -1.88 -4.46
C PHE A 118 2.71 -0.66 -3.60
N ASN A 119 3.27 0.38 -4.22
CA ASN A 119 3.75 1.61 -3.60
C ASN A 119 4.91 1.42 -2.59
N ALA A 120 5.45 0.20 -2.42
CA ALA A 120 6.42 -0.14 -1.39
C ALA A 120 7.74 0.67 -1.50
N PHE A 121 8.21 0.97 -2.70
CA PHE A 121 9.45 1.74 -2.90
C PHE A 121 9.41 3.17 -2.35
N MET A 122 8.22 3.67 -2.01
CA MET A 122 8.01 4.99 -1.40
C MET A 122 8.00 4.95 0.13
N HIS A 123 8.06 3.76 0.75
CA HIS A 123 8.16 3.61 2.20
C HIS A 123 9.56 4.01 2.68
N LEU A 124 9.67 4.40 3.95
CA LEU A 124 10.94 4.77 4.57
C LEU A 124 11.95 3.61 4.61
N ALA A 125 11.47 2.37 4.64
CA ALA A 125 12.24 1.13 4.59
C ALA A 125 11.33 -0.04 4.24
N GLN A 126 11.90 -1.21 3.95
CA GLN A 126 11.19 -2.41 3.54
C GLN A 126 11.14 -3.46 4.66
N PHE A 127 10.26 -4.45 4.50
CA PHE A 127 9.84 -5.40 5.53
C PHE A 127 9.06 -4.74 6.69
N TRP A 128 8.43 -5.56 7.53
CA TRP A 128 7.70 -5.11 8.72
C TRP A 128 8.59 -4.44 9.77
N ASP A 129 9.83 -4.92 9.90
CA ASP A 129 10.84 -4.40 10.84
C ASP A 129 11.74 -3.31 10.26
N GLY A 130 11.65 -3.06 8.95
CA GLY A 130 12.44 -2.04 8.26
C GLY A 130 13.91 -2.39 8.08
N ARG A 131 14.26 -3.67 8.03
CA ARG A 131 15.66 -4.14 7.92
C ARG A 131 16.33 -3.85 6.58
N ALA A 132 15.57 -3.57 5.51
CA ALA A 132 16.15 -3.18 4.23
C ALA A 132 15.78 -1.71 3.89
N PRO A 133 16.75 -0.87 3.51
CA PRO A 133 16.52 0.55 3.28
C PRO A 133 15.77 0.84 1.97
N THR A 134 15.86 -0.03 0.98
CA THR A 134 15.26 0.17 -0.36
C THR A 134 14.65 -1.13 -0.88
N VAL A 135 13.83 -1.05 -1.91
CA VAL A 135 13.26 -2.24 -2.58
C VAL A 135 14.33 -3.06 -3.27
N GLU A 136 15.40 -2.43 -3.76
CA GLU A 136 16.55 -3.11 -4.35
C GLU A 136 17.28 -4.01 -3.33
N GLU A 137 17.46 -3.51 -2.11
CA GLU A 137 18.04 -4.29 -1.02
C GLU A 137 17.08 -5.36 -0.50
N GLN A 138 15.79 -5.02 -0.43
CA GLN A 138 14.75 -5.97 -0.03
C GLN A 138 14.68 -7.17 -0.98
N ALA A 139 14.69 -6.94 -2.30
CA ALA A 139 14.55 -7.97 -3.31
C ALA A 139 15.62 -9.08 -3.21
N LYS A 140 16.78 -8.77 -2.64
CA LYS A 140 17.86 -9.74 -2.43
C LYS A 140 17.58 -10.70 -1.27
N GLY A 141 16.89 -10.27 -0.22
CA GLY A 141 16.64 -11.06 0.99
C GLY A 141 15.88 -12.36 0.76
N PRO A 142 14.67 -12.34 0.20
CA PRO A 142 13.83 -13.52 -0.03
C PRO A 142 14.50 -14.61 -0.88
N ILE A 143 15.34 -14.22 -1.83
CA ILE A 143 16.02 -15.16 -2.72
C ILE A 143 16.94 -16.11 -1.92
N LEU A 144 17.58 -15.60 -0.87
CA LEU A 144 18.49 -16.37 -0.02
C LEU A 144 17.83 -16.94 1.25
N ALA A 145 16.62 -16.46 1.58
CA ALA A 145 15.93 -16.90 2.79
C ALA A 145 15.49 -18.38 2.67
N GLY A 146 15.96 -19.23 3.59
CA GLY A 146 15.73 -20.68 3.55
C GLY A 146 14.26 -21.08 3.59
N GLY A 147 13.41 -20.31 4.26
CA GLY A 147 11.95 -20.51 4.31
C GLY A 147 11.19 -19.84 3.17
N GLU A 148 11.86 -19.17 2.22
CA GLU A 148 11.23 -18.48 1.08
C GLU A 148 11.72 -19.08 -0.25
N MET A 149 12.75 -18.52 -0.89
CA MET A 149 13.26 -19.03 -2.18
C MET A 149 14.48 -19.94 -2.04
N ALA A 150 15.14 -19.94 -0.88
CA ALA A 150 16.15 -20.87 -0.40
C ALA A 150 17.39 -21.05 -1.29
N MET A 151 17.79 -20.09 -2.10
CA MET A 151 19.06 -20.16 -2.81
C MET A 151 20.22 -20.17 -1.81
N PRO A 152 21.24 -21.04 -2.01
CA PRO A 152 22.28 -21.23 -1.01
C PRO A 152 23.21 -20.02 -0.84
N SER A 153 23.42 -19.23 -1.90
CA SER A 153 24.22 -18.00 -1.84
C SER A 153 23.97 -17.08 -3.03
N ALA A 154 24.46 -15.85 -2.93
CA ALA A 154 24.45 -14.88 -4.01
C ALA A 154 25.20 -15.38 -5.27
N GLU A 155 26.32 -16.06 -5.05
CA GLU A 155 27.14 -16.65 -6.11
C GLU A 155 26.36 -17.75 -6.85
N ALA A 156 25.63 -18.60 -6.12
CA ALA A 156 24.78 -19.62 -6.72
C ALA A 156 23.65 -19.04 -7.57
N VAL A 157 23.09 -17.89 -7.17
CA VAL A 157 22.10 -17.15 -7.99
C VAL A 157 22.74 -16.67 -9.29
N VAL A 158 23.92 -16.04 -9.20
CA VAL A 158 24.66 -15.52 -10.36
C VAL A 158 25.05 -16.65 -11.31
N GLU A 159 25.59 -17.74 -10.78
CA GLU A 159 25.95 -18.93 -11.56
C GLU A 159 24.72 -19.52 -12.27
N LYS A 160 23.61 -19.69 -11.54
CA LYS A 160 22.36 -20.23 -12.09
C LYS A 160 21.81 -19.36 -13.23
N LEU A 161 21.75 -18.03 -13.04
CA LEU A 161 21.31 -17.11 -14.07
C LEU A 161 22.23 -17.11 -15.29
N GLY A 162 23.56 -17.22 -15.08
CA GLY A 162 24.56 -17.28 -16.17
C GLY A 162 24.42 -18.52 -17.06
N LYS A 163 23.83 -19.61 -16.55
CA LYS A 163 23.56 -20.85 -17.32
C LYS A 163 22.26 -20.81 -18.10
N ILE A 164 21.44 -19.76 -17.94
CA ILE A 164 20.14 -19.64 -18.62
C ILE A 164 20.31 -18.76 -19.86
N ASP A 165 19.98 -19.30 -21.01
CA ASP A 165 20.04 -18.60 -22.28
C ASP A 165 19.28 -17.27 -22.25
N GLY A 166 19.89 -16.23 -22.80
CA GLY A 166 19.32 -14.89 -22.92
C GLY A 166 19.58 -13.96 -21.74
N TYR A 167 19.87 -14.45 -20.52
CA TYR A 167 20.11 -13.55 -19.37
C TYR A 167 21.37 -12.71 -19.54
N GLU A 168 22.46 -13.27 -20.06
CA GLU A 168 23.70 -12.52 -20.32
C GLU A 168 23.43 -11.29 -21.19
N ALA A 169 22.65 -11.44 -22.27
CA ALA A 169 22.29 -10.34 -23.17
C ALA A 169 21.39 -9.30 -22.47
N LEU A 170 20.40 -9.76 -21.68
CA LEU A 170 19.50 -8.88 -20.92
C LEU A 170 20.26 -8.06 -19.88
N PHE A 171 21.16 -8.68 -19.11
CA PHE A 171 21.97 -7.99 -18.11
C PHE A 171 22.96 -7.01 -18.75
N LYS A 172 23.64 -7.39 -19.82
CA LYS A 172 24.53 -6.46 -20.58
C LYS A 172 23.79 -5.25 -21.08
N LYS A 173 22.56 -5.43 -21.60
CA LYS A 173 21.71 -4.32 -22.05
C LYS A 173 21.26 -3.42 -20.89
N ALA A 174 20.93 -4.00 -19.72
CA ALA A 174 20.47 -3.27 -18.56
C ALA A 174 21.61 -2.61 -17.76
N PHE A 175 22.80 -3.22 -17.76
CA PHE A 175 23.97 -2.78 -16.98
C PHE A 175 25.26 -2.80 -17.81
N PRO A 176 25.36 -2.01 -18.92
CA PRO A 176 26.48 -2.09 -19.87
C PRO A 176 27.85 -1.72 -19.27
N LYS A 177 27.86 -0.98 -18.16
CA LYS A 177 29.08 -0.57 -17.44
C LYS A 177 29.50 -1.54 -16.33
N SER A 178 28.66 -2.51 -15.98
CA SER A 178 28.94 -3.49 -14.93
C SER A 178 29.74 -4.67 -15.49
N LYS A 179 30.80 -5.05 -14.81
CA LYS A 179 31.68 -6.19 -15.20
C LYS A 179 31.97 -7.05 -13.95
N PRO A 180 31.38 -8.23 -13.81
CA PRO A 180 30.39 -8.84 -14.71
C PRO A 180 29.02 -8.13 -14.68
N ALA A 181 28.26 -8.19 -15.79
CA ALA A 181 26.92 -7.64 -15.84
C ALA A 181 25.94 -8.44 -14.98
N ILE A 182 26.02 -9.78 -15.01
CA ILE A 182 25.29 -10.65 -14.08
C ILE A 182 26.03 -10.62 -12.75
N ASN A 183 25.45 -9.97 -11.76
CA ASN A 183 25.84 -9.99 -10.37
C ASN A 183 24.63 -9.78 -9.49
N TYR A 184 24.73 -10.12 -8.20
CA TYR A 184 23.58 -10.15 -7.30
C TYR A 184 22.99 -8.75 -7.02
N ASP A 185 23.82 -7.72 -6.99
CA ASP A 185 23.35 -6.33 -6.86
C ASP A 185 22.53 -5.88 -8.06
N ASN A 186 22.94 -6.26 -9.28
CA ASN A 186 22.19 -5.97 -10.48
C ASN A 186 20.85 -6.73 -10.55
N VAL A 187 20.76 -7.92 -9.95
CA VAL A 187 19.46 -8.61 -9.76
C VAL A 187 18.53 -7.76 -8.92
N GLY A 188 18.96 -7.32 -7.74
CA GLY A 188 18.16 -6.46 -6.86
C GLY A 188 17.78 -5.14 -7.53
N LYS A 189 18.75 -4.47 -8.20
CA LYS A 189 18.52 -3.21 -8.91
C LYS A 189 17.49 -3.35 -10.04
N ALA A 190 17.52 -4.43 -10.79
CA ALA A 190 16.55 -4.68 -11.85
C ALA A 190 15.15 -4.92 -11.29
N ILE A 191 15.01 -5.77 -10.26
CA ILE A 191 13.72 -6.04 -9.61
C ILE A 191 13.16 -4.74 -9.04
N GLY A 192 13.95 -3.95 -8.29
CA GLY A 192 13.52 -2.67 -7.75
C GLY A 192 13.13 -1.66 -8.83
N ALA A 193 13.81 -1.64 -9.98
CA ALA A 193 13.41 -0.80 -11.11
C ALA A 193 12.01 -1.15 -11.64
N TYR A 194 11.65 -2.44 -11.66
CA TYR A 194 10.32 -2.88 -12.03
C TYR A 194 9.27 -2.53 -10.96
N GLU A 195 9.57 -2.75 -9.69
CA GLU A 195 8.64 -2.44 -8.58
C GLU A 195 8.30 -0.94 -8.49
N ARG A 196 9.17 -0.06 -8.96
CA ARG A 196 8.88 1.38 -9.04
C ARG A 196 7.74 1.73 -10.00
N LEU A 197 7.28 0.79 -10.82
CA LEU A 197 6.08 0.94 -11.64
C LEU A 197 4.78 0.65 -10.85
N PHE A 198 4.87 0.01 -9.69
CA PHE A 198 3.72 -0.39 -8.90
C PHE A 198 3.10 0.77 -8.11
N VAL A 199 2.74 1.83 -8.81
CA VAL A 199 2.06 2.99 -8.22
C VAL A 199 0.57 2.93 -8.51
N THR A 200 -0.25 2.99 -7.46
CA THR A 200 -1.70 2.83 -7.55
C THR A 200 -2.45 4.09 -7.13
N PRO A 201 -2.49 5.13 -7.98
CA PRO A 201 -3.32 6.30 -7.73
C PRO A 201 -4.81 5.93 -7.79
N GLY A 202 -5.61 6.52 -6.91
CA GLY A 202 -7.04 6.22 -6.80
C GLY A 202 -7.92 7.46 -6.67
N ARG A 203 -9.16 7.25 -6.21
CA ARG A 203 -10.12 8.33 -5.97
C ARG A 203 -9.66 9.31 -4.88
N PHE A 204 -8.95 8.80 -3.87
CA PHE A 204 -8.35 9.63 -2.84
C PHE A 204 -7.33 10.62 -3.42
N ASP A 205 -6.52 10.21 -4.40
CA ASP A 205 -5.58 11.11 -5.07
C ASP A 205 -6.28 12.19 -5.89
N LYS A 206 -7.44 11.86 -6.47
CA LYS A 206 -8.28 12.86 -7.15
C LYS A 206 -8.79 13.90 -6.17
N LEU A 207 -9.18 13.50 -4.94
CA LEU A 207 -9.56 14.43 -3.88
C LEU A 207 -8.38 15.32 -3.50
N LEU A 208 -7.19 14.75 -3.25
CA LEU A 208 -5.97 15.52 -2.94
C LEU A 208 -5.57 16.49 -4.07
N ALA A 209 -5.95 16.19 -5.31
CA ALA A 209 -5.78 17.06 -6.47
C ALA A 209 -6.92 18.09 -6.64
N GLY A 210 -7.79 18.26 -5.63
CA GLY A 210 -8.88 19.24 -5.64
C GLY A 210 -10.16 18.80 -6.34
N LYS A 211 -10.33 17.50 -6.66
CA LYS A 211 -11.57 16.95 -7.23
C LYS A 211 -12.53 16.58 -6.08
N ASN A 212 -13.23 17.56 -5.52
CA ASN A 212 -14.06 17.38 -4.31
C ASN A 212 -15.13 16.29 -4.43
N LYS A 213 -15.64 16.02 -5.65
CA LYS A 213 -16.63 14.96 -5.92
C LYS A 213 -16.01 13.56 -6.14
N ALA A 214 -14.70 13.39 -5.90
CA ALA A 214 -14.02 12.11 -6.12
C ALA A 214 -14.42 11.03 -5.11
N LEU A 215 -14.81 11.42 -3.91
CA LEU A 215 -15.33 10.55 -2.86
C LEU A 215 -16.82 10.79 -2.62
N LYS A 216 -17.53 9.76 -2.18
CA LYS A 216 -18.94 9.84 -1.78
C LYS A 216 -19.06 10.51 -0.40
N GLU A 217 -20.24 10.98 -0.02
CA GLU A 217 -20.45 11.64 1.27
C GLU A 217 -20.09 10.77 2.48
N ASN A 218 -20.46 9.48 2.45
CA ASN A 218 -20.08 8.56 3.53
C ASN A 218 -18.58 8.35 3.63
N GLU A 219 -17.85 8.35 2.51
CA GLU A 219 -16.39 8.26 2.47
C GLU A 219 -15.74 9.54 3.01
N ILE A 220 -16.30 10.70 2.71
CA ILE A 220 -15.87 11.99 3.29
C ILE A 220 -16.10 12.01 4.81
N ARG A 221 -17.28 11.53 5.28
CA ARG A 221 -17.51 11.39 6.73
C ARG A 221 -16.51 10.45 7.38
N GLY A 222 -16.21 9.32 6.76
CA GLY A 222 -15.18 8.38 7.20
C GLY A 222 -13.80 9.02 7.27
N LEU A 223 -13.40 9.78 6.24
CA LEU A 223 -12.13 10.48 6.21
C LEU A 223 -12.02 11.54 7.33
N LYS A 224 -13.08 12.32 7.54
CA LYS A 224 -13.13 13.28 8.67
C LYS A 224 -12.97 12.55 10.00
N LYS A 225 -13.71 11.46 10.22
CA LYS A 225 -13.59 10.66 11.44
C LYS A 225 -12.17 10.10 11.61
N PHE A 226 -11.57 9.54 10.57
CA PHE A 226 -10.19 9.06 10.57
C PHE A 226 -9.19 10.13 11.04
N ILE A 227 -9.37 11.38 10.60
CA ILE A 227 -8.53 12.51 11.01
C ILE A 227 -8.83 12.90 12.46
N THR A 228 -10.10 13.10 12.82
CA THR A 228 -10.48 13.63 14.14
C THR A 228 -10.28 12.64 15.29
N THR A 229 -10.29 11.33 15.01
CA THR A 229 -9.95 10.29 16.01
C THR A 229 -8.43 10.08 16.16
N GLY A 230 -7.60 10.79 15.39
CA GLY A 230 -6.15 10.77 15.54
C GLY A 230 -5.42 9.69 14.74
N CYS A 231 -6.09 8.90 13.89
CA CYS A 231 -5.45 7.87 13.07
C CYS A 231 -4.32 8.44 12.18
N VAL A 232 -4.43 9.70 11.79
CA VAL A 232 -3.41 10.42 11.02
C VAL A 232 -2.10 10.64 11.77
N ALA A 233 -2.04 10.45 13.09
CA ALA A 233 -0.78 10.54 13.83
C ALA A 233 0.25 9.51 13.34
N CYS A 234 -0.24 8.31 12.94
CA CYS A 234 0.59 7.24 12.41
C CYS A 234 0.39 7.05 10.89
N HIS A 235 -0.85 7.18 10.41
CA HIS A 235 -1.25 6.97 9.02
C HIS A 235 -1.30 8.30 8.25
N THR A 236 -0.17 9.00 8.17
CA THR A 236 -0.01 10.29 7.48
C THR A 236 0.67 10.12 6.11
N GLY A 237 0.77 11.22 5.37
CA GLY A 237 1.37 11.25 4.04
C GLY A 237 0.50 10.61 2.96
N ASN A 238 0.95 10.68 1.72
CA ASN A 238 0.18 10.20 0.57
C ASN A 238 0.03 8.68 0.50
N LEU A 239 0.79 7.94 1.28
CA LEU A 239 0.66 6.49 1.44
C LEU A 239 -0.24 6.11 2.62
N LEU A 240 -0.68 7.05 3.45
CA LEU A 240 -1.40 6.81 4.70
C LEU A 240 -0.64 5.80 5.59
N GLY A 241 0.64 6.02 5.77
CA GLY A 241 1.58 5.14 6.47
C GLY A 241 2.88 4.94 5.69
N GLY A 242 3.70 3.95 6.06
CA GLY A 242 4.98 3.64 5.42
C GLY A 242 6.12 4.59 5.79
N ASN A 243 5.92 5.54 6.66
CA ASN A 243 6.83 6.66 6.96
C ASN A 243 7.28 6.75 8.42
N SER A 244 6.88 5.81 9.26
CA SER A 244 7.25 5.76 10.67
C SER A 244 7.24 4.33 11.20
N TYR A 245 7.78 4.14 12.40
CA TYR A 245 7.64 2.93 13.19
C TYR A 245 6.80 3.23 14.41
N GLN A 246 5.89 2.31 14.75
CA GLN A 246 5.04 2.44 15.93
C GLN A 246 4.98 1.12 16.69
N LYS A 247 4.79 1.22 18.00
CA LYS A 247 4.62 0.06 18.86
C LYS A 247 3.24 -0.53 18.65
N LEU A 248 3.18 -1.81 18.32
CA LEU A 248 1.94 -2.56 18.29
C LEU A 248 1.51 -2.93 19.72
N GLY A 249 0.22 -2.81 20.02
CA GLY A 249 -0.31 -3.14 21.34
C GLY A 249 -0.03 -2.08 22.41
N VAL A 250 -0.09 -0.79 22.05
CA VAL A 250 0.12 0.33 23.00
C VAL A 250 -0.97 0.39 24.07
N ILE A 251 -2.23 0.16 23.68
CA ILE A 251 -3.38 0.21 24.59
C ILE A 251 -3.57 -1.16 25.27
N ASN A 252 -3.73 -2.20 24.44
CA ASN A 252 -3.84 -3.58 24.88
C ASN A 252 -2.65 -4.35 24.31
N PRO A 253 -1.91 -5.13 25.13
CA PRO A 253 -0.80 -5.93 24.64
C PRO A 253 -1.24 -6.83 23.47
N TRP A 254 -0.42 -6.88 22.42
CA TRP A 254 -0.69 -7.78 21.30
C TRP A 254 -0.65 -9.24 21.77
N PRO A 255 -1.64 -10.09 21.42
CA PRO A 255 -1.73 -11.44 21.97
C PRO A 255 -0.51 -12.31 21.64
N ASN A 256 0.00 -12.25 20.42
CA ASN A 256 1.17 -13.00 20.01
C ASN A 256 2.42 -12.12 20.05
N GLN A 257 3.23 -12.26 21.08
CA GLN A 257 4.48 -11.51 21.27
C GLN A 257 5.74 -12.30 20.88
N LYS A 258 5.62 -13.39 20.12
CA LYS A 258 6.80 -14.15 19.64
C LYS A 258 7.64 -13.34 18.69
N ASP A 259 7.00 -12.57 17.80
CA ASP A 259 7.67 -11.62 16.90
C ASP A 259 7.82 -10.29 17.62
N GLN A 260 9.03 -9.94 17.99
CA GLN A 260 9.35 -8.71 18.71
C GLN A 260 9.56 -7.49 17.79
N GLY A 261 9.29 -7.62 16.48
CA GLY A 261 9.44 -6.54 15.50
C GLY A 261 10.87 -6.05 15.35
N ARG A 262 11.07 -4.73 15.45
CA ARG A 262 12.41 -4.12 15.32
C ARG A 262 13.40 -4.56 16.37
N PHE A 263 12.98 -5.00 17.54
CA PHE A 263 13.88 -5.52 18.57
C PHE A 263 14.74 -6.66 18.03
N ASP A 264 14.18 -7.53 17.18
CA ASP A 264 14.92 -8.66 16.61
C ASP A 264 16.09 -8.19 15.75
N LEU A 265 15.99 -7.01 15.15
CA LEU A 265 17.05 -6.38 14.36
C LEU A 265 18.02 -5.55 15.22
N THR A 266 17.51 -4.73 16.13
CA THR A 266 18.29 -3.69 16.82
C THR A 266 18.83 -4.13 18.18
N LYS A 267 18.19 -5.13 18.81
CA LYS A 267 18.41 -5.60 20.19
C LYS A 267 18.22 -4.52 21.26
N LYS A 268 17.55 -3.42 20.92
CA LYS A 268 17.22 -2.33 21.84
C LYS A 268 15.83 -2.56 22.45
N GLU A 269 15.73 -2.58 23.78
CA GLU A 269 14.45 -2.76 24.51
C GLU A 269 13.37 -1.76 24.07
N ALA A 270 13.77 -0.53 23.76
CA ALA A 270 12.86 0.51 23.26
C ALA A 270 12.20 0.16 21.91
N ASP A 271 12.77 -0.76 21.13
CA ASP A 271 12.28 -1.17 19.84
C ASP A 271 11.37 -2.43 19.90
N LYS A 272 11.09 -2.97 21.10
CA LYS A 272 10.19 -4.11 21.27
C LYS A 272 8.79 -3.80 20.76
N MET A 273 8.25 -4.72 19.95
CA MET A 273 6.95 -4.62 19.30
C MET A 273 6.79 -3.41 18.37
N PHE A 274 7.90 -2.76 17.99
CA PHE A 274 7.84 -1.72 16.96
C PHE A 274 7.86 -2.35 15.58
N PHE A 275 6.92 -1.92 14.76
CA PHE A 275 6.80 -2.28 13.35
C PHE A 275 6.68 -1.02 12.50
N LYS A 276 7.09 -1.12 11.25
CA LYS A 276 6.81 -0.07 10.28
C LYS A 276 5.28 0.04 10.11
N VAL A 277 4.76 1.26 10.28
CA VAL A 277 3.33 1.52 10.04
C VAL A 277 2.98 1.15 8.61
N PRO A 278 2.06 0.20 8.38
CA PRO A 278 1.70 -0.19 7.03
C PRO A 278 0.99 0.94 6.29
N SER A 279 1.18 0.99 4.96
CA SER A 279 0.36 1.83 4.11
C SER A 279 -1.09 1.35 4.10
N LEU A 280 -2.05 2.28 4.13
CA LEU A 280 -3.47 1.96 3.96
C LEU A 280 -3.93 2.03 2.49
N ARG A 281 -2.99 2.19 1.55
CA ARG A 281 -3.33 2.10 0.12
C ARG A 281 -3.77 0.69 -0.24
N ASN A 282 -4.89 0.58 -0.93
CA ASN A 282 -5.51 -0.69 -1.34
C ASN A 282 -5.90 -1.60 -0.17
N ILE A 283 -6.00 -1.08 1.06
CA ILE A 283 -6.16 -1.87 2.28
C ILE A 283 -7.36 -2.84 2.22
N ALA A 284 -8.46 -2.46 1.58
CA ALA A 284 -9.62 -3.34 1.40
C ALA A 284 -9.36 -4.58 0.51
N LYS A 285 -8.17 -4.68 -0.12
CA LYS A 285 -7.78 -5.75 -1.06
C LYS A 285 -6.54 -6.52 -0.61
N THR A 286 -5.90 -6.10 0.46
CA THR A 286 -4.59 -6.62 0.88
C THR A 286 -4.64 -7.35 2.23
N GLY A 287 -5.79 -7.87 2.62
CA GLY A 287 -5.89 -8.80 3.75
C GLY A 287 -5.16 -10.14 3.48
N PRO A 288 -4.86 -10.93 4.52
CA PRO A 288 -5.08 -10.66 5.95
C PRO A 288 -4.20 -9.55 6.51
N TYR A 289 -4.58 -9.01 7.67
CA TYR A 289 -3.98 -7.81 8.25
C TYR A 289 -3.02 -8.13 9.38
N PHE A 290 -2.20 -7.13 9.75
CA PHE A 290 -1.09 -7.17 10.68
C PHE A 290 0.10 -8.03 10.19
N HIS A 291 1.22 -7.92 10.90
CA HIS A 291 2.46 -8.63 10.56
C HIS A 291 2.31 -10.15 10.63
N ASP A 292 1.41 -10.66 11.46
CA ASP A 292 1.14 -12.07 11.66
C ASP A 292 -0.13 -12.56 10.92
N GLY A 293 -0.78 -11.70 10.12
CA GLY A 293 -1.99 -12.04 9.38
C GLY A 293 -3.12 -12.56 10.27
N SER A 294 -3.22 -12.07 11.51
CA SER A 294 -4.19 -12.55 12.50
C SER A 294 -5.62 -12.16 12.18
N GLU A 295 -5.83 -11.02 11.51
CA GLU A 295 -7.15 -10.53 11.16
C GLU A 295 -7.45 -10.70 9.67
N THR A 296 -8.58 -11.31 9.37
CA THR A 296 -9.01 -11.57 7.99
C THR A 296 -9.97 -10.51 7.45
N LYS A 297 -10.60 -9.75 8.34
CA LYS A 297 -11.56 -8.70 8.00
C LYS A 297 -11.04 -7.34 8.41
N LEU A 298 -11.20 -6.35 7.52
CA LEU A 298 -10.77 -4.98 7.79
C LEU A 298 -11.51 -4.34 8.96
N GLU A 299 -12.77 -4.73 9.17
CA GLU A 299 -13.60 -4.23 10.27
C GLU A 299 -13.12 -4.69 11.66
N ALA A 300 -12.32 -5.76 11.71
CA ALA A 300 -11.73 -6.29 12.94
C ALA A 300 -10.29 -5.79 13.16
N ALA A 301 -9.65 -5.25 12.14
CA ALA A 301 -8.31 -4.69 12.19
C ALA A 301 -8.36 -3.21 12.59
#